data_f7eea88347bdb687f0d8d1d417096731
#
_entry.id   f7eea88347bdb687f0d8d1d417096731
#
_cell.length_a   1.000
_cell.length_b   1.000
_cell.length_c   1.000
_cell.angle_alpha   90.00
_cell.angle_beta   90.00
_cell.angle_gamma   90.00
#
_symmetry.space_group_name_H-M   'P 1'
#
loop_
_entity.id
_entity.type
_entity.pdbx_description
1 polymer ?
#
loop_
_entity_poly.entity_id
_entity_poly.type
_entity_poly.pdbx_seq_one_letter_code
_entity_poly.pdbx_strand_id
1 'polypeptide(L)'
;MKTHNCSERGRQMKEKDQRASFIVTYVAMLFFVFGVLSITISPVMASDQSEAQGIVDKARVTFNEFMRDSNYGWLHEHLKDAKGLLIFPQVIKGGFFIGGSGGTGVLAVRNAKTGDWSEPAFYTIGSVSFGLQIGGEAAEVIMMAMSQKAIDSLFASSFKLGGDTSITLGPVGAGAKGNITADFISFAKSKGLYAGLNLEGSVVDVRDSLNKAYYGREVRPVEIVVEKKVSNKGSSEFRATLKKAVK
;
A
#
# COMPACT_ATOMS: atom_id res chain seq x y z
N MET A 1 3.60 -87.37 -15.73
CA MET A 1 4.22 -86.10 -16.08
C MET A 1 3.14 -85.03 -16.46
N LYS A 2 2.16 -84.75 -15.57
CA LYS A 2 1.06 -83.80 -15.86
C LYS A 2 0.59 -82.94 -14.65
N THR A 3 1.31 -82.93 -13.53
CA THR A 3 0.87 -82.25 -12.29
C THR A 3 1.57 -80.97 -12.01
N HIS A 4 2.64 -80.58 -12.73
CA HIS A 4 3.40 -79.36 -12.49
C HIS A 4 2.79 -78.09 -13.10
N ASN A 5 1.90 -78.22 -14.11
CA ASN A 5 1.40 -77.09 -14.89
C ASN A 5 0.17 -76.36 -14.28
N CYS A 6 -0.49 -76.98 -13.29
CA CYS A 6 -1.68 -76.38 -12.66
C CYS A 6 -1.33 -75.39 -11.51
N SER A 7 -0.21 -75.65 -10.79
CA SER A 7 0.27 -74.80 -9.70
C SER A 7 0.82 -73.47 -10.18
N GLU A 8 1.50 -73.44 -11.34
CA GLU A 8 2.07 -72.19 -11.89
C GLU A 8 1.01 -71.28 -12.47
N ARG A 9 -0.05 -71.81 -13.12
CA ARG A 9 -1.18 -71.01 -13.60
C ARG A 9 -1.95 -70.31 -12.46
N GLY A 10 -2.14 -71.02 -11.35
CA GLY A 10 -2.82 -70.43 -10.19
C GLY A 10 -2.02 -69.34 -9.52
N ARG A 11 -0.69 -69.42 -9.55
CA ARG A 11 0.21 -68.40 -9.00
C ARG A 11 0.25 -67.18 -9.91
N GLN A 12 0.30 -67.34 -11.23
CA GLN A 12 0.29 -66.25 -12.20
C GLN A 12 -1.05 -65.48 -12.24
N MET A 13 -2.18 -66.18 -12.03
CA MET A 13 -3.48 -65.51 -11.92
C MET A 13 -3.58 -64.64 -10.65
N LYS A 14 -3.13 -65.17 -9.49
CA LYS A 14 -3.10 -64.41 -8.24
C LYS A 14 -2.21 -63.15 -8.33
N GLU A 15 -1.06 -63.26 -8.99
CA GLU A 15 -0.14 -62.14 -9.18
C GLU A 15 -0.68 -61.09 -10.10
N LYS A 16 -1.42 -61.47 -11.18
CA LYS A 16 -2.13 -60.52 -12.06
C LYS A 16 -3.26 -59.80 -11.33
N ASP A 17 -4.05 -60.49 -10.52
CA ASP A 17 -5.14 -59.89 -9.74
C ASP A 17 -4.62 -58.94 -8.68
N GLN A 18 -3.49 -59.27 -8.01
CA GLN A 18 -2.85 -58.35 -7.09
C GLN A 18 -2.32 -57.10 -7.78
N ARG A 19 -1.68 -57.21 -8.96
CA ARG A 19 -1.18 -56.06 -9.72
C ARG A 19 -2.33 -55.18 -10.25
N ALA A 20 -3.42 -55.79 -10.68
CA ALA A 20 -4.62 -55.05 -11.09
C ALA A 20 -5.25 -54.28 -9.92
N SER A 21 -5.32 -54.87 -8.73
CA SER A 21 -5.82 -54.22 -7.53
C SER A 21 -4.95 -53.03 -7.10
N PHE A 22 -3.61 -53.18 -7.16
CA PHE A 22 -2.69 -52.09 -6.86
C PHE A 22 -2.84 -50.92 -7.85
N ILE A 23 -2.97 -51.19 -9.14
CA ILE A 23 -3.14 -50.15 -10.18
C ILE A 23 -4.45 -49.39 -9.97
N VAL A 24 -5.56 -50.10 -9.69
CA VAL A 24 -6.86 -49.45 -9.43
C VAL A 24 -6.81 -48.57 -8.17
N THR A 25 -6.12 -49.05 -7.12
CA THR A 25 -5.96 -48.25 -5.87
C THR A 25 -5.09 -47.02 -6.11
N TYR A 26 -4.02 -47.15 -6.89
CA TYR A 26 -3.15 -46.02 -7.24
C TYR A 26 -3.85 -44.97 -8.11
N VAL A 27 -4.64 -45.41 -9.10
CA VAL A 27 -5.44 -44.54 -9.96
C VAL A 27 -6.53 -43.83 -9.15
N ALA A 28 -7.22 -44.54 -8.25
CA ALA A 28 -8.20 -43.94 -7.35
C ALA A 28 -7.57 -42.89 -6.40
N MET A 29 -6.36 -43.18 -5.90
CA MET A 29 -5.61 -42.26 -5.05
C MET A 29 -5.13 -41.02 -5.81
N LEU A 30 -4.73 -41.14 -7.09
CA LEU A 30 -4.40 -40.05 -7.98
C LEU A 30 -5.63 -39.18 -8.29
N PHE A 31 -6.80 -39.74 -8.53
CA PHE A 31 -8.05 -39.01 -8.72
C PHE A 31 -8.50 -38.30 -7.44
N PHE A 32 -8.25 -38.86 -6.26
CA PHE A 32 -8.54 -38.23 -4.99
C PHE A 32 -7.64 -37.05 -4.71
N VAL A 33 -6.34 -37.14 -5.06
CA VAL A 33 -5.37 -36.01 -4.94
C VAL A 33 -5.68 -34.92 -5.93
N PHE A 34 -6.12 -35.23 -7.17
CA PHE A 34 -6.52 -34.22 -8.15
C PHE A 34 -7.90 -33.59 -7.84
N GLY A 35 -8.81 -34.33 -7.21
CA GLY A 35 -10.14 -33.85 -6.83
C GLY A 35 -10.14 -32.84 -5.68
N VAL A 36 -9.14 -32.88 -4.80
CA VAL A 36 -9.02 -31.93 -3.66
C VAL A 36 -8.35 -30.62 -4.06
N LEU A 37 -7.75 -30.54 -5.25
CA LEU A 37 -7.10 -29.32 -5.74
C LEU A 37 -8.03 -28.37 -6.52
N SER A 38 -9.34 -28.64 -6.50
CA SER A 38 -10.35 -27.65 -6.92
C SER A 38 -10.58 -26.64 -5.80
N ILE A 39 -9.52 -25.96 -5.38
CA ILE A 39 -9.60 -24.78 -4.51
C ILE A 39 -10.32 -23.72 -5.34
N THR A 40 -11.54 -23.41 -4.94
CA THR A 40 -12.31 -22.28 -5.45
C THR A 40 -11.46 -21.02 -5.36
N ILE A 41 -11.00 -20.53 -6.50
CA ILE A 41 -10.41 -19.20 -6.61
C ILE A 41 -11.57 -18.23 -6.35
N SER A 42 -11.75 -17.87 -5.08
CA SER A 42 -12.64 -16.78 -4.71
C SER A 42 -12.12 -15.49 -5.33
N PRO A 43 -12.98 -14.59 -5.82
CA PRO A 43 -12.55 -13.46 -6.60
C PRO A 43 -11.64 -12.54 -5.77
N VAL A 44 -10.42 -12.36 -6.25
CA VAL A 44 -9.38 -11.45 -5.72
C VAL A 44 -9.92 -10.00 -5.56
N MET A 45 -10.95 -9.63 -6.27
CA MET A 45 -11.57 -8.29 -6.27
C MET A 45 -12.11 -7.83 -4.90
N ALA A 46 -12.65 -8.74 -4.08
CA ALA A 46 -13.15 -8.39 -2.75
C ALA A 46 -12.00 -8.12 -1.76
N SER A 47 -10.84 -8.72 -1.98
CA SER A 47 -9.61 -8.50 -1.22
C SER A 47 -9.06 -7.08 -1.47
N ASP A 48 -8.98 -6.67 -2.73
CA ASP A 48 -8.37 -5.38 -3.12
C ASP A 48 -9.20 -4.18 -2.66
N GLN A 49 -10.54 -4.30 -2.69
CA GLN A 49 -11.42 -3.25 -2.15
C GLN A 49 -11.29 -3.11 -0.64
N SER A 50 -11.20 -4.23 0.07
CA SER A 50 -10.98 -4.25 1.53
C SER A 50 -9.60 -3.70 1.89
N GLU A 51 -8.56 -4.03 1.11
CA GLU A 51 -7.22 -3.46 1.26
C GLU A 51 -7.26 -1.93 1.08
N ALA A 52 -7.88 -1.45 0.01
CA ALA A 52 -7.99 -0.02 -0.26
C ALA A 52 -8.72 0.73 0.87
N GLN A 53 -9.85 0.20 1.37
CA GLN A 53 -10.54 0.79 2.51
C GLN A 53 -9.65 0.78 3.77
N GLY A 54 -8.95 -0.33 4.03
CA GLY A 54 -8.02 -0.43 5.16
C GLY A 54 -6.90 0.61 5.12
N ILE A 55 -6.41 0.98 3.93
CA ILE A 55 -5.40 2.04 3.77
C ILE A 55 -6.01 3.41 4.10
N VAL A 56 -7.23 3.71 3.66
CA VAL A 56 -7.93 4.96 3.98
C VAL A 56 -8.15 5.10 5.49
N ASP A 57 -8.59 4.02 6.14
CA ASP A 57 -8.82 4.00 7.59
C ASP A 57 -7.52 4.19 8.37
N LYS A 58 -6.45 3.51 7.98
CA LYS A 58 -5.12 3.68 8.57
C LYS A 58 -4.59 5.09 8.34
N ALA A 59 -4.77 5.67 7.16
CA ALA A 59 -4.37 7.06 6.88
C ALA A 59 -5.08 8.06 7.80
N ARG A 60 -6.36 7.84 8.09
CA ARG A 60 -7.11 8.64 9.07
C ARG A 60 -6.54 8.50 10.49
N VAL A 61 -6.18 7.29 10.89
CA VAL A 61 -5.56 7.04 12.21
C VAL A 61 -4.20 7.73 12.30
N THR A 62 -3.32 7.50 11.32
CA THR A 62 -2.01 8.16 11.22
C THR A 62 -2.13 9.68 11.28
N PHE A 63 -3.02 10.27 10.50
CA PHE A 63 -3.26 11.71 10.54
C PHE A 63 -3.63 12.20 11.96
N ASN A 64 -4.56 11.51 12.63
CA ASN A 64 -4.95 11.86 13.99
C ASN A 64 -3.80 11.74 15.00
N GLU A 65 -2.91 10.75 14.83
CA GLU A 65 -1.74 10.58 15.68
C GLU A 65 -0.76 11.75 15.53
N PHE A 66 -0.48 12.19 14.30
CA PHE A 66 0.33 13.38 14.06
C PHE A 66 -0.31 14.64 14.63
N MET A 67 -1.64 14.79 14.51
CA MET A 67 -2.36 15.97 15.02
C MET A 67 -2.47 16.00 16.56
N ARG A 68 -2.29 14.89 17.24
CA ARG A 68 -2.26 14.82 18.73
C ARG A 68 -0.88 15.01 19.31
N ASP A 69 0.16 14.80 18.53
CA ASP A 69 1.54 14.83 18.99
C ASP A 69 2.09 16.26 18.89
N SER A 70 2.34 16.88 20.05
CA SER A 70 2.84 18.27 20.17
C SER A 70 4.19 18.50 19.49
N ASN A 71 4.95 17.46 19.18
CA ASN A 71 6.21 17.59 18.45
C ASN A 71 6.01 18.01 16.98
N TYR A 72 4.80 17.86 16.46
CA TYR A 72 4.45 18.28 15.10
C TYR A 72 3.70 19.64 15.07
N GLY A 73 3.98 20.52 16.03
CA GLY A 73 3.34 21.84 16.12
C GLY A 73 3.41 22.65 14.84
N TRP A 74 4.55 22.60 14.13
CA TRP A 74 4.69 23.25 12.83
C TRP A 74 3.69 22.73 11.79
N LEU A 75 3.50 21.40 11.71
CA LEU A 75 2.49 20.78 10.85
C LEU A 75 1.09 21.30 11.21
N HIS A 76 0.76 21.40 12.49
CA HIS A 76 -0.56 21.86 12.95
C HIS A 76 -0.84 23.29 12.51
N GLU A 77 0.14 24.20 12.68
CA GLU A 77 0.02 25.61 12.34
C GLU A 77 -0.11 25.87 10.83
N HIS A 78 0.61 25.05 10.02
CA HIS A 78 0.70 25.25 8.56
C HIS A 78 -0.20 24.30 7.75
N LEU A 79 -0.98 23.46 8.40
CA LEU A 79 -1.91 22.55 7.71
C LEU A 79 -2.89 23.31 6.81
N LYS A 80 -3.30 24.49 7.23
CA LYS A 80 -4.18 25.41 6.46
C LYS A 80 -3.57 25.89 5.15
N ASP A 81 -2.25 25.90 5.04
CA ASP A 81 -1.51 26.37 3.87
C ASP A 81 -1.27 25.25 2.85
N ALA A 82 -1.44 23.99 3.30
CA ALA A 82 -1.29 22.81 2.44
C ALA A 82 -2.40 22.76 1.39
N LYS A 83 -2.00 22.56 0.14
CA LYS A 83 -2.91 22.32 -1.00
C LYS A 83 -3.37 20.87 -1.06
N GLY A 84 -2.55 19.95 -0.55
CA GLY A 84 -2.83 18.52 -0.50
C GLY A 84 -1.99 17.81 0.56
N LEU A 85 -2.45 16.62 0.93
CA LEU A 85 -1.76 15.72 1.86
C LEU A 85 -1.62 14.36 1.23
N LEU A 86 -0.39 13.83 1.20
CA LEU A 86 -0.14 12.40 1.00
C LEU A 86 0.16 11.79 2.36
N ILE A 87 -0.59 10.76 2.70
CA ILE A 87 -0.47 10.07 3.98
C ILE A 87 -0.14 8.61 3.69
N PHE A 88 1.04 8.19 4.11
CA PHE A 88 1.51 6.81 4.04
C PHE A 88 1.48 6.22 5.45
N PRO A 89 0.49 5.39 5.79
CA PRO A 89 0.34 4.81 7.13
C PRO A 89 1.50 3.90 7.51
N GLN A 90 2.20 3.38 6.51
CA GLN A 90 3.35 2.54 6.71
C GLN A 90 4.29 2.64 5.51
N VAL A 91 5.51 3.07 5.77
CA VAL A 91 6.67 2.97 4.87
C VAL A 91 7.66 2.04 5.53
N ILE A 92 7.90 0.89 4.90
CA ILE A 92 8.88 -0.09 5.40
C ILE A 92 10.21 0.20 4.71
N LYS A 93 11.27 0.28 5.51
CA LYS A 93 12.65 0.38 5.06
C LYS A 93 13.41 -0.85 5.52
N GLY A 94 14.17 -1.47 4.64
CA GLY A 94 15.00 -2.63 4.97
C GLY A 94 16.18 -2.76 4.02
N GLY A 95 17.24 -3.43 4.49
CA GLY A 95 18.42 -3.71 3.67
C GLY A 95 19.59 -4.22 4.46
N PHE A 96 20.60 -4.70 3.74
CA PHE A 96 21.89 -5.13 4.30
C PHE A 96 23.07 -4.42 3.61
N PHE A 97 23.30 -4.64 2.31
CA PHE A 97 24.26 -3.90 1.46
C PHE A 97 23.52 -3.04 0.42
N ILE A 98 22.37 -3.53 0.00
CA ILE A 98 21.40 -2.81 -0.82
C ILE A 98 20.13 -2.77 0.01
N GLY A 99 19.58 -1.59 0.17
CA GLY A 99 18.35 -1.35 0.89
C GLY A 99 17.30 -0.75 -0.01
N GLY A 100 16.09 -0.74 0.50
CA GLY A 100 14.97 -0.07 -0.15
C GLY A 100 13.94 0.36 0.87
N SER A 101 13.09 1.27 0.47
CA SER A 101 11.88 1.57 1.23
C SER A 101 10.68 1.55 0.31
N GLY A 102 9.52 1.21 0.88
CA GLY A 102 8.28 1.20 0.14
C GLY A 102 7.07 1.29 1.04
N GLY A 103 6.01 1.91 0.52
CA GLY A 103 4.74 2.03 1.22
C GLY A 103 3.61 2.43 0.29
N THR A 104 2.38 2.17 0.72
CA THR A 104 1.16 2.61 0.02
C THR A 104 0.42 3.60 0.90
N GLY A 105 -0.11 4.65 0.28
CA GLY A 105 -0.82 5.70 0.98
C GLY A 105 -1.88 6.35 0.10
N VAL A 106 -2.47 7.42 0.61
CA VAL A 106 -3.54 8.17 -0.05
C VAL A 106 -3.20 9.65 -0.16
N LEU A 107 -3.59 10.22 -1.28
CA LEU A 107 -3.63 11.66 -1.52
C LEU A 107 -5.05 12.17 -1.25
N ALA A 108 -5.15 13.28 -0.52
CA ALA A 108 -6.32 14.14 -0.53
C ALA A 108 -5.90 15.59 -0.86
N VAL A 109 -6.63 16.24 -1.74
CA VAL A 109 -6.38 17.64 -2.16
C VAL A 109 -7.46 18.52 -1.60
N ARG A 110 -7.05 19.70 -1.11
CA ARG A 110 -7.94 20.67 -0.50
C ARG A 110 -8.47 21.66 -1.56
N ASN A 111 -9.75 21.85 -1.56
CA ASN A 111 -10.35 22.91 -2.35
C ASN A 111 -10.14 24.25 -1.64
N ALA A 112 -9.37 25.15 -2.24
CA ALA A 112 -9.03 26.44 -1.65
C ALA A 112 -10.27 27.35 -1.41
N LYS A 113 -11.36 27.17 -2.17
CA LYS A 113 -12.57 27.99 -2.05
C LYS A 113 -13.52 27.50 -0.96
N THR A 114 -13.69 26.18 -0.85
CA THR A 114 -14.67 25.59 0.10
C THR A 114 -14.03 25.04 1.37
N GLY A 115 -12.72 24.81 1.37
CA GLY A 115 -11.98 24.13 2.42
C GLY A 115 -12.24 22.62 2.48
N ASP A 116 -13.03 22.08 1.55
CA ASP A 116 -13.31 20.65 1.50
C ASP A 116 -12.14 19.85 0.94
N TRP A 117 -12.01 18.61 1.39
CA TRP A 117 -11.02 17.66 0.89
C TRP A 117 -11.61 16.73 -0.16
N SER A 118 -10.82 16.39 -1.16
CA SER A 118 -11.22 15.49 -2.24
C SER A 118 -11.43 14.07 -1.74
N GLU A 119 -12.03 13.24 -2.59
CA GLU A 119 -11.93 11.79 -2.49
C GLU A 119 -10.45 11.37 -2.53
N PRO A 120 -10.06 10.27 -1.83
CA PRO A 120 -8.68 9.80 -1.80
C PRO A 120 -8.26 9.15 -3.11
N ALA A 121 -7.06 9.49 -3.60
CA ALA A 121 -6.38 8.76 -4.67
C ALA A 121 -5.20 7.97 -4.09
N PHE A 122 -4.98 6.75 -4.56
CA PHE A 122 -3.98 5.84 -4.01
C PHE A 122 -2.65 5.97 -4.74
N TYR A 123 -1.56 5.98 -3.95
CA TYR A 123 -0.18 6.10 -4.41
C TYR A 123 0.72 5.11 -3.69
N THR A 124 1.82 4.76 -4.34
CA THR A 124 2.96 4.11 -3.70
C THR A 124 4.13 5.07 -3.63
N ILE A 125 4.98 4.91 -2.62
CA ILE A 125 6.29 5.53 -2.54
C ILE A 125 7.32 4.42 -2.46
N GLY A 126 8.45 4.58 -3.18
CA GLY A 126 9.53 3.62 -3.16
C GLY A 126 10.88 4.28 -3.36
N SER A 127 11.92 3.73 -2.73
CA SER A 127 13.30 4.14 -2.98
C SER A 127 14.26 2.95 -2.91
N VAL A 128 15.38 3.07 -3.60
CA VAL A 128 16.50 2.16 -3.49
C VAL A 128 17.64 2.92 -2.84
N SER A 129 18.28 2.33 -1.85
CA SER A 129 19.46 2.90 -1.16
C SER A 129 20.62 1.93 -1.18
N PHE A 130 21.82 2.48 -1.30
CA PHE A 130 23.08 1.72 -1.21
C PHE A 130 23.80 2.13 0.07
N GLY A 131 24.24 1.16 0.86
CA GLY A 131 24.98 1.42 2.08
C GLY A 131 24.83 0.33 3.13
N LEU A 132 25.73 0.33 4.11
CA LEU A 132 25.69 -0.57 5.25
C LEU A 132 24.57 -0.12 6.23
N GLN A 133 23.35 -0.55 5.97
CA GLN A 133 22.23 -0.39 6.91
C GLN A 133 21.66 -1.78 7.21
N ILE A 134 21.98 -2.30 8.40
CA ILE A 134 21.44 -3.57 8.88
C ILE A 134 20.19 -3.25 9.70
N GLY A 135 19.04 -3.76 9.24
CA GLY A 135 17.80 -3.64 10.00
C GLY A 135 16.57 -3.38 9.14
N GLY A 136 15.42 -3.46 9.78
CA GLY A 136 14.13 -3.09 9.25
C GLY A 136 13.50 -1.99 10.11
N GLU A 137 12.97 -0.98 9.49
CA GLU A 137 12.26 0.12 10.14
C GLU A 137 10.91 0.32 9.44
N ALA A 138 9.89 0.65 10.22
CA ALA A 138 8.61 1.06 9.70
C ALA A 138 8.28 2.46 10.22
N ALA A 139 7.91 3.37 9.33
CA ALA A 139 7.54 4.73 9.67
C ALA A 139 6.18 5.09 9.08
N GLU A 140 5.44 5.90 9.79
CA GLU A 140 4.30 6.65 9.29
C GLU A 140 4.79 7.96 8.68
N VAL A 141 4.21 8.36 7.54
CA VAL A 141 4.66 9.56 6.83
C VAL A 141 3.46 10.41 6.44
N ILE A 142 3.57 11.71 6.71
CA ILE A 142 2.69 12.74 6.13
C ILE A 142 3.55 13.67 5.27
N MET A 143 3.14 13.87 4.02
CA MET A 143 3.74 14.85 3.12
C MET A 143 2.71 15.91 2.78
N MET A 144 3.03 17.16 3.08
CA MET A 144 2.23 18.33 2.72
C MET A 144 2.65 18.83 1.34
N ALA A 145 1.74 18.88 0.39
CA ALA A 145 1.95 19.54 -0.90
C ALA A 145 1.67 21.03 -0.74
N MET A 146 2.73 21.85 -0.82
CA MET A 146 2.66 23.29 -0.51
C MET A 146 2.51 24.16 -1.77
N SER A 147 3.02 23.70 -2.90
CA SER A 147 3.02 24.45 -4.17
C SER A 147 1.99 23.88 -5.16
N GLN A 148 1.65 24.67 -6.17
CA GLN A 148 0.86 24.18 -7.31
C GLN A 148 1.65 23.14 -8.10
N LYS A 149 2.98 23.32 -8.24
CA LYS A 149 3.87 22.36 -8.87
C LYS A 149 3.80 20.98 -8.20
N ALA A 150 3.72 20.93 -6.85
CA ALA A 150 3.53 19.69 -6.13
C ALA A 150 2.21 19.00 -6.52
N ILE A 151 1.12 19.74 -6.59
CA ILE A 151 -0.19 19.19 -7.00
C ILE A 151 -0.16 18.70 -8.45
N ASP A 152 0.45 19.47 -9.36
CA ASP A 152 0.51 19.11 -10.78
C ASP A 152 1.35 17.83 -11.00
N SER A 153 2.44 17.65 -10.24
CA SER A 153 3.26 16.44 -10.30
C SER A 153 2.51 15.18 -9.86
N LEU A 154 1.54 15.32 -8.96
CA LEU A 154 0.69 14.22 -8.49
C LEU A 154 -0.30 13.71 -9.55
N PHE A 155 -0.49 14.44 -10.65
CA PHE A 155 -1.32 13.98 -11.78
C PHE A 155 -0.52 13.24 -12.85
N ALA A 156 0.81 13.26 -12.78
CA ALA A 156 1.65 12.37 -13.58
C ALA A 156 1.54 10.93 -13.08
N SER A 157 1.86 9.95 -13.93
CA SER A 157 1.88 8.54 -13.54
C SER A 157 2.88 8.27 -12.42
N SER A 158 4.04 8.95 -12.49
CA SER A 158 5.07 8.92 -11.46
C SER A 158 5.88 10.21 -11.44
N PHE A 159 6.52 10.51 -10.32
CA PHE A 159 7.50 11.61 -10.20
C PHE A 159 8.54 11.29 -9.12
N LYS A 160 9.71 11.94 -9.22
CA LYS A 160 10.83 11.75 -8.31
C LYS A 160 10.95 12.93 -7.35
N LEU A 161 10.94 12.63 -6.05
CA LEU A 161 11.18 13.60 -4.99
C LEU A 161 12.66 14.02 -4.96
N GLY A 162 12.93 15.32 -4.87
CA GLY A 162 14.27 15.87 -4.95
C GLY A 162 14.82 16.02 -6.37
N GLY A 163 14.11 15.48 -7.38
CA GLY A 163 14.42 15.63 -8.80
C GLY A 163 13.41 16.53 -9.50
N ASP A 164 12.20 15.99 -9.70
CA ASP A 164 11.13 16.71 -10.39
C ASP A 164 10.48 17.78 -9.49
N THR A 165 10.44 17.53 -8.19
CA THR A 165 9.89 18.43 -7.17
C THR A 165 10.84 18.51 -5.98
N SER A 166 10.90 19.68 -5.35
CA SER A 166 11.65 19.85 -4.10
C SER A 166 10.92 19.22 -2.92
N ILE A 167 11.68 18.55 -2.04
CA ILE A 167 11.18 18.01 -0.79
C ILE A 167 12.12 18.36 0.36
N THR A 168 11.56 18.65 1.52
CA THR A 168 12.32 18.88 2.75
C THR A 168 11.64 18.20 3.93
N LEU A 169 12.43 17.97 4.99
CA LEU A 169 11.89 17.52 6.28
C LEU A 169 11.26 18.73 7.01
N GLY A 170 10.07 18.53 7.51
CA GLY A 170 9.41 19.50 8.37
C GLY A 170 10.09 19.56 9.75
N PRO A 171 10.03 20.71 10.43
CA PRO A 171 10.58 20.85 11.76
C PRO A 171 9.81 19.98 12.76
N VAL A 172 10.54 19.23 13.58
CA VAL A 172 10.01 18.37 14.63
C VAL A 172 10.57 18.77 15.98
N GLY A 173 9.73 18.78 16.98
CA GLY A 173 10.06 19.18 18.36
C GLY A 173 9.17 20.32 18.85
N ALA A 174 9.01 20.40 20.17
CA ALA A 174 8.19 21.43 20.79
C ALA A 174 8.77 22.84 20.52
N GLY A 175 7.96 23.68 19.89
CA GLY A 175 8.38 25.05 19.54
C GLY A 175 9.29 25.18 18.33
N ALA A 176 9.45 24.11 17.53
CA ALA A 176 10.19 24.19 16.28
C ALA A 176 9.58 25.23 15.34
N LYS A 177 10.40 26.16 14.86
CA LYS A 177 10.01 27.25 13.95
C LYS A 177 10.92 27.23 12.73
N GLY A 178 10.39 27.63 11.60
CA GLY A 178 11.18 27.78 10.38
C GLY A 178 10.30 28.27 9.24
N ASN A 179 10.84 29.15 8.42
CA ASN A 179 10.24 29.53 7.15
C ASN A 179 10.77 28.55 6.08
N ILE A 180 9.97 27.57 5.72
CA ILE A 180 10.37 26.49 4.82
C ILE A 180 9.68 26.70 3.49
N THR A 181 10.47 26.77 2.42
CA THR A 181 9.97 26.86 1.06
C THR A 181 10.38 25.61 0.29
N ALA A 182 9.44 24.72 0.08
CA ALA A 182 9.62 23.50 -0.73
C ALA A 182 8.28 23.12 -1.36
N ASP A 183 8.32 22.32 -2.43
CA ASP A 183 7.10 21.78 -3.05
C ASP A 183 6.40 20.82 -2.10
N PHE A 184 7.18 19.95 -1.45
CA PHE A 184 6.71 19.03 -0.42
C PHE A 184 7.44 19.22 0.91
N ILE A 185 6.70 19.17 2.01
CA ILE A 185 7.25 19.12 3.36
C ILE A 185 6.81 17.82 4.00
N SER A 186 7.75 17.00 4.43
CA SER A 186 7.49 15.65 4.96
C SER A 186 7.75 15.56 6.46
N PHE A 187 6.90 14.81 7.13
CA PHE A 187 7.01 14.45 8.53
C PHE A 187 6.95 12.94 8.63
N ALA A 188 7.86 12.35 9.40
CA ALA A 188 7.92 10.91 9.60
C ALA A 188 7.94 10.58 11.09
N LYS A 189 7.27 9.49 11.47
CA LYS A 189 7.23 8.95 12.82
C LYS A 189 7.53 7.45 12.75
N SER A 190 8.63 7.04 13.33
CA SER A 190 9.06 5.64 13.41
C SER A 190 8.88 5.14 14.83
N LYS A 191 8.03 4.14 15.07
CA LYS A 191 7.78 3.40 16.35
C LYS A 191 8.16 4.16 17.63
N GLY A 192 7.76 5.44 17.74
CA GLY A 192 8.00 6.26 18.91
C GLY A 192 9.35 7.00 18.96
N LEU A 193 10.21 6.82 17.99
CA LEU A 193 11.41 7.61 17.78
C LEU A 193 11.20 8.58 16.63
N TYR A 194 11.64 9.82 16.79
CA TYR A 194 11.61 10.81 15.71
C TYR A 194 12.73 10.51 14.74
N ALA A 195 12.45 9.68 13.75
CA ALA A 195 13.41 9.39 12.70
C ALA A 195 13.19 10.37 11.55
N GLY A 196 14.23 11.08 11.17
CA GLY A 196 14.27 11.83 9.93
C GLY A 196 14.34 10.85 8.75
N LEU A 197 13.19 10.32 8.32
CA LEU A 197 13.16 9.52 7.09
C LEU A 197 13.39 10.47 5.91
N ASN A 198 14.58 10.39 5.31
CA ASN A 198 14.86 11.14 4.09
C ASN A 198 14.13 10.46 2.92
N LEU A 199 13.20 11.16 2.30
CA LEU A 199 12.44 10.69 1.14
C LEU A 199 13.02 11.23 -0.19
N GLU A 200 14.10 12.01 -0.14
CA GLU A 200 14.78 12.49 -1.34
C GLU A 200 15.28 11.31 -2.18
N GLY A 201 15.05 11.37 -3.48
CA GLY A 201 15.36 10.28 -4.41
C GLY A 201 14.28 9.20 -4.49
N SER A 202 13.25 9.25 -3.64
CA SER A 202 12.10 8.34 -3.75
C SER A 202 11.25 8.66 -4.97
N VAL A 203 10.66 7.62 -5.54
CA VAL A 203 9.67 7.72 -6.61
C VAL A 203 8.27 7.55 -6.01
N VAL A 204 7.37 8.42 -6.41
CA VAL A 204 5.95 8.35 -6.05
C VAL A 204 5.17 7.97 -7.31
N ASP A 205 4.47 6.85 -7.25
CA ASP A 205 3.70 6.29 -8.37
C ASP A 205 2.22 6.20 -8.05
N VAL A 206 1.37 6.37 -9.06
CA VAL A 206 -0.07 6.15 -8.93
C VAL A 206 -0.34 4.65 -8.76
N ARG A 207 -1.19 4.29 -7.81
CA ARG A 207 -1.62 2.92 -7.58
C ARG A 207 -2.96 2.64 -8.26
N ASP A 208 -2.93 2.50 -9.59
CA ASP A 208 -4.14 2.34 -10.41
C ASP A 208 -5.00 1.14 -10.00
N SER A 209 -4.39 0.03 -9.58
CA SER A 209 -5.11 -1.16 -9.12
C SER A 209 -5.99 -0.86 -7.91
N LEU A 210 -5.49 -0.10 -6.93
CA LEU A 210 -6.25 0.28 -5.75
C LEU A 210 -7.27 1.38 -6.04
N ASN A 211 -6.97 2.34 -6.94
CA ASN A 211 -7.96 3.30 -7.41
C ASN A 211 -9.14 2.57 -8.06
N LYS A 212 -8.85 1.60 -8.96
CA LYS A 212 -9.87 0.77 -9.58
C LYS A 212 -10.68 -0.04 -8.57
N ALA A 213 -10.01 -0.70 -7.63
CA ALA A 213 -10.66 -1.51 -6.61
C ALA A 213 -11.57 -0.68 -5.68
N TYR A 214 -11.10 0.50 -5.28
CA TYR A 214 -11.82 1.38 -4.36
C TYR A 214 -13.07 2.01 -4.99
N TYR A 215 -12.98 2.40 -6.27
CA TYR A 215 -14.07 3.07 -6.99
C TYR A 215 -14.90 2.14 -7.90
N GLY A 216 -14.51 0.88 -8.03
CA GLY A 216 -15.19 -0.12 -8.87
C GLY A 216 -15.01 0.09 -10.38
N ARG A 217 -14.13 1.02 -10.80
CA ARG A 217 -13.82 1.32 -12.20
C ARG A 217 -12.42 1.92 -12.34
N GLU A 218 -11.85 1.82 -13.51
CA GLU A 218 -10.61 2.53 -13.84
C GLU A 218 -10.83 4.04 -13.76
N VAL A 219 -9.97 4.71 -12.99
CA VAL A 219 -10.04 6.15 -12.75
C VAL A 219 -8.66 6.69 -12.40
N ARG A 220 -8.30 7.81 -13.02
CA ARG A 220 -7.03 8.50 -12.75
C ARG A 220 -7.14 9.51 -11.60
N PRO A 221 -6.04 9.87 -10.95
CA PRO A 221 -6.06 10.84 -9.86
C PRO A 221 -6.74 12.17 -10.22
N VAL A 222 -6.52 12.70 -11.41
CA VAL A 222 -7.16 13.95 -11.87
C VAL A 222 -8.68 13.82 -11.90
N GLU A 223 -9.21 12.67 -12.32
CA GLU A 223 -10.65 12.38 -12.38
C GLU A 223 -11.26 12.25 -10.98
N ILE A 224 -10.48 11.73 -10.01
CA ILE A 224 -10.89 11.61 -8.61
C ILE A 224 -10.91 13.00 -7.95
N VAL A 225 -9.79 13.71 -8.04
CA VAL A 225 -9.47 14.85 -7.20
C VAL A 225 -10.04 16.16 -7.80
N VAL A 226 -9.89 16.36 -9.12
CA VAL A 226 -10.25 17.61 -9.81
C VAL A 226 -11.66 17.50 -10.41
N GLU A 227 -11.84 16.47 -11.24
CA GLU A 227 -13.08 16.31 -12.00
C GLU A 227 -14.22 15.71 -11.16
N LYS A 228 -13.91 15.11 -9.99
CA LYS A 228 -14.87 14.53 -9.03
C LYS A 228 -15.83 13.53 -9.67
N LYS A 229 -15.31 12.71 -10.61
CA LYS A 229 -16.10 11.71 -11.37
C LYS A 229 -16.52 10.50 -10.56
N VAL A 230 -15.93 10.31 -9.39
CA VAL A 230 -16.19 9.17 -8.50
C VAL A 230 -16.32 9.62 -7.06
N SER A 231 -17.01 8.81 -6.26
CA SER A 231 -17.11 8.99 -4.81
C SER A 231 -17.25 7.63 -4.14
N ASN A 232 -16.76 7.54 -2.90
CA ASN A 232 -16.93 6.37 -2.07
C ASN A 232 -17.27 6.79 -0.63
N LYS A 233 -18.36 6.26 -0.10
CA LYS A 233 -18.82 6.58 1.26
C LYS A 233 -17.79 6.21 2.33
N GLY A 234 -16.93 5.22 2.07
CA GLY A 234 -15.85 4.80 2.95
C GLY A 234 -14.80 5.89 3.21
N SER A 235 -14.72 6.94 2.37
CA SER A 235 -13.82 8.08 2.59
C SER A 235 -14.37 9.16 3.51
N SER A 236 -15.65 9.12 3.85
CA SER A 236 -16.38 10.23 4.51
C SER A 236 -15.75 10.64 5.84
N GLU A 237 -15.39 9.67 6.69
CA GLU A 237 -14.77 9.94 7.99
C GLU A 237 -13.34 10.50 7.83
N PHE A 238 -12.57 9.97 6.89
CA PHE A 238 -11.24 10.47 6.58
C PHE A 238 -11.29 11.95 6.17
N ARG A 239 -12.13 12.28 5.20
CA ARG A 239 -12.32 13.65 4.70
C ARG A 239 -12.84 14.61 5.77
N ALA A 240 -13.80 14.15 6.58
CA ALA A 240 -14.31 14.92 7.72
C ALA A 240 -13.24 15.21 8.77
N THR A 241 -12.35 14.23 9.02
CA THR A 241 -11.22 14.36 9.94
C THR A 241 -10.24 15.43 9.45
N LEU A 242 -9.85 15.39 8.17
CA LEU A 242 -8.98 16.40 7.57
C LEU A 242 -9.61 17.81 7.62
N LYS A 243 -10.88 17.92 7.29
CA LYS A 243 -11.61 19.21 7.32
C LYS A 243 -11.67 19.80 8.72
N LYS A 244 -11.88 18.98 9.74
CA LYS A 244 -11.95 19.42 11.14
C LYS A 244 -10.62 20.01 11.65
N ALA A 245 -9.51 19.47 11.17
CA ALA A 245 -8.17 19.87 11.63
C ALA A 245 -7.72 21.23 11.06
N VAL A 246 -8.32 21.70 9.97
CA VAL A 246 -7.98 22.99 9.31
C VAL A 246 -8.82 24.17 9.84
N LYS A 247 -9.68 23.89 10.81
CA LYS A 247 -10.43 24.98 11.50
C LYS A 247 -9.53 25.60 12.54
#